data_53411d52eed321574cd88960e676adc1
#
_entry.id   53411d52eed321574cd88960e676adc1
#
_cell.length_a   1.000
_cell.length_b   1.000
_cell.length_c   1.000
_cell.angle_alpha   90.00
_cell.angle_beta   90.00
_cell.angle_gamma   90.00
#
_symmetry.space_group_name_H-M   'P 1'
#
loop_
_entity.id
_entity.type
_entity.pdbx_description
1 polymer ?
#
loop_
_entity_poly.entity_id
_entity_poly.type
_entity_poly.pdbx_seq_one_letter_code
_entity_poly.pdbx_strand_id
1 'polypeptide(L)'
;MSSSRQLHLGAFMRPVSIHTAAWRYPGAFSDANFNFEHLTRFAQTLERGKFDAFFMADHLAVLNMPVQALKRSATVTSFDPLTLLPALAVLTKRIGLIATASTTYNEPYHVARKFASLDHISGGRAGWNVVTSGNPDEAMNFGLEEHVEHATRYRRAREFFDVVTGLWDSWADDAFIRDVESGAYFDPEKLHVLNHSGEFLKVRGPLNIARPIQGWPVIVQAGASDAGRQLAAETAEVIFGAGSNIANARAFYADVKGRMQSLGRPRDHLKVLPGAFVVVGDTAEEAREKRMRLDSLVHYDSAIASLSIMLGHDVSGLDPDGRLPPIPESNASKSGRERIVELAQREKLTVRQLAQRVGGFGGLAFVGTPVTIADQMEEWLLTDACDGFNILFRYLPGGLDDFVDGVVPELQRRGIFRREYEGETLRENLGLPRPENRFFPRLAEHLQPSAQLDSATR
;
A
#
# COMPACT_ATOMS: atom_id res chain seq x y z
N MET A 1 5.60 -23.08 -21.59
CA MET A 1 4.63 -23.27 -20.47
C MET A 1 4.18 -21.87 -20.08
N SER A 2 2.90 -21.54 -20.19
CA SER A 2 2.37 -20.26 -19.72
C SER A 2 2.65 -20.17 -18.22
N SER A 3 3.45 -19.18 -17.80
CA SER A 3 3.65 -18.87 -16.39
C SER A 3 2.25 -18.65 -15.79
N SER A 4 1.84 -19.50 -14.85
CA SER A 4 0.58 -19.29 -14.13
C SER A 4 0.68 -17.93 -13.41
N ARG A 5 -0.33 -17.08 -13.55
CA ARG A 5 -0.41 -15.78 -12.86
C ARG A 5 -0.29 -16.00 -11.36
N GLN A 6 0.57 -15.24 -10.70
CA GLN A 6 0.81 -15.34 -9.26
C GLN A 6 0.27 -14.11 -8.54
N LEU A 7 -0.10 -14.30 -7.27
CA LEU A 7 -0.48 -13.23 -6.34
C LEU A 7 0.74 -12.45 -5.89
N HIS A 8 0.56 -11.14 -5.72
CA HIS A 8 1.47 -10.28 -4.96
C HIS A 8 0.88 -10.00 -3.58
N LEU A 9 1.69 -10.06 -2.54
CA LEU A 9 1.25 -9.82 -1.16
C LEU A 9 2.01 -8.65 -0.53
N GLY A 10 1.30 -7.56 -0.29
CA GLY A 10 1.73 -6.51 0.63
C GLY A 10 1.17 -6.73 2.02
N ALA A 11 1.77 -6.13 3.03
CA ALA A 11 1.23 -6.07 4.38
C ALA A 11 1.00 -4.62 4.78
N PHE A 12 -0.26 -4.25 4.99
CA PHE A 12 -0.62 -2.92 5.45
C PHE A 12 -0.32 -2.77 6.94
N MET A 13 0.65 -1.93 7.21
CA MET A 13 1.13 -1.73 8.57
C MET A 13 0.35 -0.66 9.31
N ARG A 14 -0.43 -1.13 10.25
CA ARG A 14 -0.81 -0.43 11.47
C ARG A 14 -0.20 -1.23 12.61
N PRO A 15 0.63 -0.68 13.50
CA PRO A 15 1.46 -1.45 14.42
C PRO A 15 0.73 -2.46 15.30
N VAL A 16 -0.55 -2.22 15.56
CA VAL A 16 -1.39 -3.17 16.32
C VAL A 16 -2.37 -3.90 15.41
N SER A 17 -2.98 -3.23 14.46
CA SER A 17 -3.91 -3.67 13.40
C SER A 17 -4.71 -2.47 12.88
N ILE A 18 -5.40 -2.64 11.77
CA ILE A 18 -6.42 -1.69 11.28
C ILE A 18 -7.69 -1.74 12.12
N HIS A 19 -7.99 -2.85 12.79
CA HIS A 19 -9.17 -2.99 13.63
C HIS A 19 -9.02 -2.16 14.91
N THR A 20 -9.94 -1.27 15.17
CA THR A 20 -9.84 -0.25 16.23
C THR A 20 -9.62 -0.80 17.64
N ALA A 21 -10.12 -2.01 17.92
CA ALA A 21 -10.01 -2.67 19.22
C ALA A 21 -8.95 -3.79 19.28
N ALA A 22 -8.15 -3.99 18.23
CA ALA A 22 -7.20 -5.10 18.16
C ALA A 22 -6.14 -5.08 19.27
N TRP A 23 -5.75 -3.90 19.73
CA TRP A 23 -4.80 -3.72 20.83
C TRP A 23 -5.27 -4.33 22.17
N ARG A 24 -6.59 -4.59 22.30
CA ARG A 24 -7.23 -5.24 23.45
C ARG A 24 -7.34 -6.76 23.31
N TYR A 25 -7.03 -7.28 22.11
CA TYR A 25 -7.16 -8.73 21.87
C TYR A 25 -6.13 -9.49 22.69
N PRO A 26 -6.50 -10.62 23.35
CA PRO A 26 -5.54 -11.43 24.10
C PRO A 26 -4.36 -11.85 23.24
N GLY A 27 -3.15 -11.57 23.73
CA GLY A 27 -1.90 -11.82 23.01
C GLY A 27 -1.46 -10.71 22.06
N ALA A 28 -2.20 -9.61 21.95
CA ALA A 28 -1.74 -8.44 21.20
C ALA A 28 -0.70 -7.64 22.01
N PHE A 29 0.27 -7.05 21.31
CA PHE A 29 1.18 -6.08 21.89
C PHE A 29 0.48 -4.70 21.92
N SER A 30 0.01 -4.28 23.10
CA SER A 30 -0.72 -3.01 23.25
C SER A 30 0.17 -1.76 23.05
N ASP A 31 1.49 -1.91 23.20
CA ASP A 31 2.52 -0.89 23.00
C ASP A 31 3.18 -0.93 21.60
N ALA A 32 2.65 -1.74 20.69
CA ALA A 32 3.24 -2.00 19.36
C ALA A 32 3.58 -0.74 18.57
N ASN A 33 2.89 0.39 18.80
CA ASN A 33 3.15 1.67 18.13
C ASN A 33 4.59 2.16 18.31
N PHE A 34 5.22 1.83 19.44
CA PHE A 34 6.58 2.27 19.79
C PHE A 34 7.50 1.11 20.19
N ASN A 35 7.05 -0.11 20.05
CA ASN A 35 7.83 -1.31 20.34
C ASN A 35 8.62 -1.72 19.09
N PHE A 36 9.87 -1.26 18.99
CA PHE A 36 10.71 -1.51 17.82
C PHE A 36 11.07 -2.99 17.66
N GLU A 37 11.24 -3.75 18.75
CA GLU A 37 11.50 -5.18 18.70
C GLU A 37 10.32 -5.92 18.06
N HIS A 38 9.09 -5.57 18.45
CA HIS A 38 7.88 -6.10 17.84
C HIS A 38 7.79 -5.76 16.33
N LEU A 39 8.10 -4.53 15.94
CA LEU A 39 8.09 -4.12 14.53
C LEU A 39 9.16 -4.84 13.71
N THR A 40 10.33 -5.10 14.32
CA THR A 40 11.39 -5.91 13.71
C THR A 40 10.92 -7.34 13.46
N ARG A 41 10.38 -8.01 14.50
CA ARG A 41 9.80 -9.34 14.36
C ARG A 41 8.73 -9.39 13.28
N PHE A 42 7.87 -8.38 13.23
CA PHE A 42 6.82 -8.29 12.24
C PHE A 42 7.38 -8.26 10.82
N ALA A 43 8.37 -7.38 10.53
CA ALA A 43 9.00 -7.28 9.22
C ALA A 43 9.70 -8.60 8.83
N GLN A 44 10.40 -9.25 9.77
CA GLN A 44 11.07 -10.53 9.55
C GLN A 44 10.08 -11.69 9.32
N THR A 45 8.93 -11.69 10.00
CA THR A 45 7.87 -12.69 9.76
C THR A 45 7.25 -12.53 8.37
N LEU A 46 7.03 -11.30 7.92
CA LEU A 46 6.57 -11.03 6.56
C LEU A 46 7.58 -11.51 5.51
N GLU A 47 8.87 -11.26 5.75
CA GLU A 47 9.94 -11.71 4.84
C GLU A 47 10.02 -13.24 4.80
N ARG A 48 9.89 -13.92 5.94
CA ARG A 48 9.75 -15.38 6.02
C ARG A 48 8.56 -15.88 5.21
N GLY A 49 7.44 -15.17 5.27
CA GLY A 49 6.23 -15.41 4.48
C GLY A 49 6.32 -14.99 3.01
N LYS A 50 7.48 -14.54 2.52
CA LYS A 50 7.73 -14.13 1.12
C LYS A 50 6.84 -12.99 0.61
N PHE A 51 6.38 -12.11 1.50
CA PHE A 51 5.62 -10.92 1.12
C PHE A 51 6.43 -9.99 0.23
N ASP A 52 5.77 -9.34 -0.74
CA ASP A 52 6.40 -8.35 -1.60
C ASP A 52 6.82 -7.12 -0.82
N ALA A 53 5.96 -6.63 0.09
CA ALA A 53 6.22 -5.36 0.76
C ALA A 53 5.59 -5.24 2.15
N PHE A 54 6.31 -4.52 3.00
CA PHE A 54 5.85 -3.88 4.22
C PHE A 54 5.38 -2.47 3.83
N PHE A 55 4.08 -2.22 3.89
CA PHE A 55 3.48 -0.94 3.49
C PHE A 55 3.07 -0.14 4.72
N MET A 56 3.63 1.04 4.91
CA MET A 56 3.35 1.92 6.03
C MET A 56 2.61 3.19 5.59
N ALA A 57 1.33 3.28 6.00
CA ALA A 57 0.56 4.51 5.87
C ALA A 57 1.04 5.56 6.87
N ASP A 58 0.81 6.82 6.54
CA ASP A 58 1.14 7.95 7.40
C ASP A 58 0.04 9.01 7.39
N HIS A 59 -0.02 9.77 8.48
CA HIS A 59 -0.85 10.96 8.67
C HIS A 59 -0.03 12.03 9.37
N LEU A 60 -0.06 13.23 8.85
CA LEU A 60 0.69 14.37 9.38
C LEU A 60 -0.07 15.16 10.47
N ALA A 61 -1.16 14.57 10.96
CA ALA A 61 -1.94 15.04 12.10
C ALA A 61 -2.62 13.86 12.78
N VAL A 62 -3.03 14.02 14.03
CA VAL A 62 -3.97 13.09 14.69
C VAL A 62 -5.26 13.04 13.86
N LEU A 63 -5.87 11.87 13.75
CA LEU A 63 -7.10 11.72 12.98
C LEU A 63 -8.18 12.66 13.50
N ASN A 64 -8.86 13.37 12.60
CA ASN A 64 -9.96 14.27 12.92
C ASN A 64 -11.18 13.47 13.41
N MET A 65 -11.17 13.15 14.69
CA MET A 65 -12.22 12.40 15.40
C MET A 65 -12.41 12.97 16.82
N PRO A 66 -13.61 12.84 17.40
CA PRO A 66 -13.81 13.22 18.80
C PRO A 66 -12.82 12.53 19.74
N VAL A 67 -12.24 13.27 20.69
CA VAL A 67 -11.25 12.75 21.67
C VAL A 67 -11.76 11.50 22.39
N GLN A 68 -13.07 11.41 22.66
CA GLN A 68 -13.70 10.25 23.29
C GLN A 68 -13.62 8.97 22.42
N ALA A 69 -13.55 9.10 21.08
CA ALA A 69 -13.29 8.00 20.19
C ALA A 69 -11.77 7.70 20.07
N LEU A 70 -10.96 8.75 19.93
CA LEU A 70 -9.49 8.64 19.83
C LEU A 70 -8.87 7.93 21.04
N LYS A 71 -9.33 8.22 22.28
CA LYS A 71 -8.79 7.59 23.49
C LYS A 71 -8.92 6.07 23.54
N ARG A 72 -9.69 5.47 22.64
CA ARG A 72 -9.90 4.03 22.52
C ARG A 72 -9.21 3.38 21.32
N SER A 73 -8.54 4.18 20.50
CA SER A 73 -7.89 3.71 19.28
C SER A 73 -6.37 3.76 19.40
N ALA A 74 -5.71 2.65 19.13
CA ALA A 74 -4.26 2.59 19.05
C ALA A 74 -3.70 3.29 17.79
N THR A 75 -4.57 3.71 16.85
CA THR A 75 -4.14 4.33 15.58
C THR A 75 -3.86 5.82 15.68
N VAL A 76 -3.92 6.40 16.88
CA VAL A 76 -3.67 7.84 17.11
C VAL A 76 -2.21 8.25 16.95
N THR A 77 -1.28 7.29 17.06
CA THR A 77 0.17 7.53 17.00
C THR A 77 0.86 6.45 16.21
N SER A 78 1.96 6.81 15.55
CA SER A 78 2.87 5.88 14.86
C SER A 78 4.24 6.52 14.73
N PHE A 79 5.27 5.72 14.40
CA PHE A 79 6.53 6.24 13.90
C PHE A 79 6.35 6.91 12.54
N ASP A 80 7.20 7.91 12.25
CA ASP A 80 7.40 8.41 10.89
C ASP A 80 7.95 7.28 9.99
N PRO A 81 7.34 7.01 8.82
CA PRO A 81 7.76 5.91 7.94
C PRO A 81 9.21 6.03 7.46
N LEU A 82 9.66 7.25 7.13
CA LEU A 82 11.01 7.48 6.60
C LEU A 82 12.09 7.48 7.69
N THR A 83 11.68 7.37 8.95
CA THR A 83 12.58 7.10 10.09
C THR A 83 12.58 5.61 10.43
N LEU A 84 11.42 4.96 10.47
CA LEU A 84 11.30 3.55 10.83
C LEU A 84 11.83 2.60 9.74
N LEU A 85 11.44 2.81 8.48
CA LEU A 85 11.78 1.88 7.41
C LEU A 85 13.29 1.75 7.12
N PRO A 86 14.12 2.81 7.20
CA PRO A 86 15.58 2.66 7.16
C PRO A 86 16.14 1.75 8.26
N ALA A 87 15.59 1.80 9.48
CA ALA A 87 15.98 0.92 10.56
C ALA A 87 15.59 -0.55 10.27
N LEU A 88 14.40 -0.78 9.71
CA LEU A 88 13.97 -2.13 9.30
C LEU A 88 14.73 -2.63 8.06
N ALA A 89 15.20 -1.73 7.19
CA ALA A 89 15.96 -2.09 6.00
C ALA A 89 17.24 -2.88 6.32
N VAL A 90 17.93 -2.54 7.40
CA VAL A 90 19.16 -3.23 7.81
C VAL A 90 18.91 -4.56 8.54
N LEU A 91 17.67 -4.81 8.96
CA LEU A 91 17.22 -6.02 9.67
C LEU A 91 16.50 -7.02 8.76
N THR A 92 16.29 -6.66 7.48
CA THR A 92 15.63 -7.47 6.45
C THR A 92 16.50 -7.52 5.19
N LYS A 93 16.25 -8.47 4.30
CA LYS A 93 17.08 -8.72 3.10
C LYS A 93 16.34 -8.58 1.77
N ARG A 94 15.06 -8.90 1.72
CA ARG A 94 14.28 -9.10 0.48
C ARG A 94 12.97 -8.32 0.43
N ILE A 95 12.29 -8.17 1.56
CA ILE A 95 10.98 -7.51 1.62
C ILE A 95 11.09 -6.03 1.23
N GLY A 96 10.18 -5.57 0.37
CA GLY A 96 10.04 -4.17 0.01
C GLY A 96 9.57 -3.30 1.17
N LEU A 97 9.95 -2.04 1.17
CA LEU A 97 9.70 -1.07 2.23
C LEU A 97 9.00 0.16 1.64
N ILE A 98 7.68 0.18 1.74
CA ILE A 98 6.85 1.24 1.15
C ILE A 98 6.48 2.26 2.22
N ALA A 99 7.02 3.48 2.08
CA ALA A 99 6.70 4.62 2.93
C ALA A 99 5.65 5.52 2.28
N THR A 100 4.75 6.06 3.09
CA THR A 100 3.83 7.12 2.66
C THR A 100 4.50 8.49 2.82
N ALA A 101 4.42 9.33 1.79
CA ALA A 101 4.78 10.74 1.89
C ALA A 101 3.84 11.61 1.06
N SER A 102 3.24 12.61 1.71
CA SER A 102 2.29 13.55 1.09
C SER A 102 2.98 14.49 0.11
N THR A 103 2.37 14.69 -1.04
CA THR A 103 2.79 15.71 -2.01
C THR A 103 2.34 17.12 -1.62
N THR A 104 1.37 17.25 -0.71
CA THR A 104 0.80 18.53 -0.28
C THR A 104 1.67 19.21 0.77
N TYR A 105 2.16 18.45 1.76
CA TYR A 105 2.84 18.99 2.94
C TYR A 105 4.32 18.55 3.04
N ASN A 106 4.96 18.24 1.91
CA ASN A 106 6.39 17.98 1.82
C ASN A 106 7.02 18.79 0.69
N GLU A 107 8.35 18.92 0.75
CA GLU A 107 9.16 19.47 -0.32
C GLU A 107 9.72 18.36 -1.22
N PRO A 108 9.61 18.49 -2.56
CA PRO A 108 9.97 17.40 -3.48
C PRO A 108 11.47 17.03 -3.40
N TYR A 109 12.36 17.99 -3.16
CA TYR A 109 13.79 17.72 -3.00
C TYR A 109 14.06 16.82 -1.78
N HIS A 110 13.37 17.08 -0.66
CA HIS A 110 13.48 16.24 0.53
C HIS A 110 12.94 14.84 0.31
N VAL A 111 11.77 14.74 -0.34
CA VAL A 111 11.18 13.43 -0.67
C VAL A 111 12.10 12.65 -1.59
N ALA A 112 12.57 13.25 -2.68
CA ALA A 112 13.49 12.59 -3.62
C ALA A 112 14.75 12.08 -2.90
N ARG A 113 15.38 12.90 -2.06
CA ARG A 113 16.59 12.54 -1.33
C ARG A 113 16.38 11.43 -0.31
N LYS A 114 15.31 11.49 0.48
CA LYS A 114 15.00 10.50 1.51
C LYS A 114 14.70 9.13 0.91
N PHE A 115 13.88 9.09 -0.15
CA PHE A 115 13.56 7.82 -0.82
C PHE A 115 14.75 7.23 -1.58
N ALA A 116 15.58 8.04 -2.23
CA ALA A 116 16.83 7.56 -2.81
C ALA A 116 17.77 6.99 -1.75
N SER A 117 17.85 7.64 -0.57
CA SER A 117 18.65 7.14 0.55
C SER A 117 18.12 5.80 1.07
N LEU A 118 16.80 5.67 1.26
CA LEU A 118 16.18 4.41 1.66
C LEU A 118 16.44 3.32 0.60
N ASP A 119 16.37 3.66 -0.69
CA ASP A 119 16.63 2.72 -1.77
C ASP A 119 18.06 2.16 -1.72
N HIS A 120 19.05 3.04 -1.53
CA HIS A 120 20.45 2.62 -1.37
C HIS A 120 20.67 1.80 -0.10
N ILE A 121 20.14 2.24 1.06
CA ILE A 121 20.29 1.51 2.34
C ILE A 121 19.66 0.12 2.25
N SER A 122 18.53 0.01 1.59
CA SER A 122 17.78 -1.25 1.48
C SER A 122 18.28 -2.16 0.34
N GLY A 123 19.19 -1.71 -0.52
CA GLY A 123 19.62 -2.47 -1.70
C GLY A 123 18.55 -2.55 -2.78
N GLY A 124 17.81 -1.47 -3.03
CA GLY A 124 16.81 -1.40 -4.09
C GLY A 124 15.41 -1.89 -3.68
N ARG A 125 15.01 -1.67 -2.41
CA ARG A 125 13.72 -2.18 -1.91
C ARG A 125 12.74 -1.08 -1.49
N ALA A 126 13.04 0.19 -1.79
CA ALA A 126 12.18 1.31 -1.44
C ALA A 126 10.95 1.41 -2.35
N GLY A 127 9.81 1.82 -1.77
CA GLY A 127 8.62 2.24 -2.48
C GLY A 127 8.05 3.52 -1.87
N TRP A 128 7.48 4.37 -2.71
CA TRP A 128 6.84 5.62 -2.30
C TRP A 128 5.34 5.58 -2.54
N ASN A 129 4.56 5.57 -1.46
CA ASN A 129 3.11 5.75 -1.54
C ASN A 129 2.81 7.26 -1.65
N VAL A 130 2.42 7.66 -2.84
CA VAL A 130 2.11 9.04 -3.22
C VAL A 130 0.69 9.38 -2.78
N VAL A 131 0.56 10.26 -1.80
CA VAL A 131 -0.74 10.72 -1.30
C VAL A 131 -0.87 12.24 -1.39
N THR A 132 -2.12 12.71 -1.51
CA THR A 132 -2.44 14.14 -1.55
C THR A 132 -2.94 14.68 -0.22
N SER A 133 -2.86 13.89 0.85
CA SER A 133 -3.47 14.14 2.15
C SER A 133 -5.02 14.27 2.09
N GLY A 134 -5.70 13.81 3.11
CA GLY A 134 -7.16 13.85 3.16
C GLY A 134 -7.70 14.37 4.49
N ASN A 135 -6.82 14.51 5.51
CA ASN A 135 -7.19 15.03 6.80
C ASN A 135 -7.02 16.56 6.82
N PRO A 136 -8.10 17.35 7.00
CA PRO A 136 -8.02 18.81 7.04
C PRO A 136 -7.07 19.34 8.10
N ASP A 137 -6.93 18.66 9.25
CA ASP A 137 -6.10 19.10 10.36
C ASP A 137 -4.60 19.09 10.03
N GLU A 138 -4.19 18.36 8.98
CA GLU A 138 -2.81 18.41 8.50
C GLU A 138 -2.41 19.82 8.05
N ALA A 139 -3.34 20.57 7.42
CA ALA A 139 -3.06 21.93 6.94
C ALA A 139 -2.56 22.87 8.05
N MET A 140 -3.18 22.78 9.22
CA MET A 140 -2.84 23.64 10.37
C MET A 140 -1.44 23.36 10.93
N ASN A 141 -0.92 22.12 10.79
CA ASN A 141 0.44 21.76 11.19
C ASN A 141 1.51 22.33 10.24
N PHE A 142 1.10 22.80 9.06
CA PHE A 142 1.98 23.37 8.02
C PHE A 142 1.68 24.83 7.71
N GLY A 143 1.05 25.55 8.66
CA GLY A 143 0.85 27.01 8.59
C GLY A 143 -0.25 27.46 7.65
N LEU A 144 -1.16 26.58 7.25
CA LEU A 144 -2.34 26.90 6.45
C LEU A 144 -3.59 26.96 7.34
N GLU A 145 -4.49 27.89 7.10
CA GLU A 145 -5.77 28.02 7.81
C GLU A 145 -6.78 27.00 7.31
N GLU A 146 -6.71 26.63 6.04
CA GLU A 146 -7.62 25.67 5.38
C GLU A 146 -6.86 24.63 4.57
N HIS A 147 -7.48 23.47 4.40
CA HIS A 147 -6.96 22.42 3.56
C HIS A 147 -7.02 22.81 2.08
N VAL A 148 -5.95 22.52 1.34
CA VAL A 148 -5.88 22.82 -0.09
C VAL A 148 -7.02 22.10 -0.83
N GLU A 149 -7.66 22.79 -1.78
CA GLU A 149 -8.75 22.25 -2.59
C GLU A 149 -8.35 20.97 -3.31
N HIS A 150 -9.29 20.02 -3.42
CA HIS A 150 -9.04 18.66 -3.93
C HIS A 150 -8.42 18.67 -5.34
N ALA A 151 -8.97 19.43 -6.28
CA ALA A 151 -8.45 19.48 -7.66
C ALA A 151 -7.04 20.07 -7.72
N THR A 152 -6.79 21.11 -6.94
CA THR A 152 -5.47 21.75 -6.81
C THR A 152 -4.43 20.80 -6.23
N ARG A 153 -4.79 19.99 -5.23
CA ARG A 153 -3.89 18.97 -4.67
C ARG A 153 -3.46 17.93 -5.71
N TYR A 154 -4.35 17.51 -6.60
CA TYR A 154 -4.00 16.54 -7.66
C TYR A 154 -3.12 17.17 -8.76
N ARG A 155 -3.35 18.43 -9.15
CA ARG A 155 -2.44 19.12 -10.08
C ARG A 155 -1.03 19.27 -9.47
N ARG A 156 -0.97 19.72 -8.20
CA ARG A 156 0.30 19.79 -7.47
C ARG A 156 0.97 18.43 -7.35
N ALA A 157 0.22 17.36 -7.06
CA ALA A 157 0.76 16.01 -6.95
C ALA A 157 1.38 15.51 -8.25
N ARG A 158 0.78 15.85 -9.40
CA ARG A 158 1.33 15.51 -10.71
C ARG A 158 2.67 16.21 -10.94
N GLU A 159 2.72 17.53 -10.72
CA GLU A 159 3.95 18.30 -10.84
C GLU A 159 5.03 17.83 -9.84
N PHE A 160 4.63 17.55 -8.61
CA PHE A 160 5.51 17.03 -7.57
C PHE A 160 6.16 15.69 -7.96
N PHE A 161 5.36 14.78 -8.53
CA PHE A 161 5.84 13.50 -9.05
C PHE A 161 6.89 13.71 -10.16
N ASP A 162 6.63 14.60 -11.11
CA ASP A 162 7.57 14.90 -12.20
C ASP A 162 8.89 15.46 -11.70
N VAL A 163 8.84 16.33 -10.68
CA VAL A 163 10.04 16.88 -10.03
C VAL A 163 10.83 15.81 -9.30
N VAL A 164 10.16 14.97 -8.49
CA VAL A 164 10.83 13.91 -7.70
C VAL A 164 11.51 12.90 -8.62
N THR A 165 10.80 12.43 -9.64
CA THR A 165 11.35 11.45 -10.60
C THR A 165 12.44 12.06 -11.49
N GLY A 166 12.32 13.34 -11.85
CA GLY A 166 13.38 14.07 -12.53
C GLY A 166 14.65 14.23 -11.69
N LEU A 167 14.50 14.47 -10.39
CA LEU A 167 15.64 14.53 -9.45
C LEU A 167 16.34 13.18 -9.29
N TRP A 168 15.58 12.07 -9.28
CA TRP A 168 16.19 10.73 -9.25
C TRP A 168 17.03 10.43 -10.50
N ASP A 169 16.69 11.00 -11.62
CA ASP A 169 17.41 10.85 -12.89
C ASP A 169 18.55 11.88 -13.08
N SER A 170 18.90 12.68 -12.05
CA SER A 170 19.99 13.67 -12.13
C SER A 170 21.35 13.10 -12.54
N TRP A 171 21.60 11.84 -12.26
CA TRP A 171 22.87 11.15 -12.55
C TRP A 171 22.64 9.97 -13.48
N ALA A 172 23.55 9.78 -14.45
CA ALA A 172 23.63 8.51 -15.15
C ALA A 172 24.02 7.38 -14.20
N ASP A 173 23.67 6.14 -14.52
CA ASP A 173 23.99 4.98 -13.67
C ASP A 173 25.50 4.80 -13.44
N ASP A 174 26.32 5.19 -14.40
CA ASP A 174 27.78 5.10 -14.43
C ASP A 174 28.50 6.46 -14.25
N ALA A 175 27.82 7.46 -13.69
CA ALA A 175 28.38 8.80 -13.52
C ALA A 175 29.60 8.84 -12.57
N PHE A 176 29.65 7.98 -11.55
CA PHE A 176 30.67 8.01 -10.51
C PHE A 176 31.85 7.09 -10.83
N ILE A 177 32.86 7.63 -11.52
CA ILE A 177 34.08 6.92 -11.98
C ILE A 177 35.08 6.63 -10.86
N ARG A 178 35.20 7.51 -9.85
CA ARG A 178 36.09 7.38 -8.66
C ARG A 178 37.51 7.02 -9.03
N ASP A 179 38.06 7.72 -10.05
CA ASP A 179 39.42 7.54 -10.47
C ASP A 179 40.40 8.18 -9.45
N VAL A 180 41.06 7.31 -8.72
CA VAL A 180 41.98 7.73 -7.63
C VAL A 180 43.24 8.37 -8.19
N GLU A 181 43.73 7.99 -9.37
CA GLU A 181 44.97 8.49 -9.95
C GLU A 181 44.79 9.92 -10.49
N SER A 182 43.72 10.15 -11.26
CA SER A 182 43.44 11.51 -11.79
C SER A 182 42.73 12.41 -10.79
N GLY A 183 42.15 11.85 -9.72
CA GLY A 183 41.34 12.57 -8.75
C GLY A 183 39.90 12.89 -9.25
N ALA A 184 39.50 12.36 -10.42
CA ALA A 184 38.17 12.55 -10.96
C ALA A 184 37.16 11.65 -10.24
N TYR A 185 36.25 12.24 -9.49
CA TYR A 185 35.25 11.47 -8.72
C TYR A 185 34.05 11.07 -9.56
N PHE A 186 33.56 11.94 -10.46
CA PHE A 186 32.47 11.68 -11.38
C PHE A 186 32.74 12.32 -12.76
N ASP A 187 31.97 11.86 -13.76
CA ASP A 187 31.97 12.41 -15.11
C ASP A 187 30.94 13.56 -15.20
N PRO A 188 31.41 14.85 -15.42
CA PRO A 188 30.48 15.98 -15.51
C PRO A 188 29.46 15.88 -16.63
N GLU A 189 29.73 15.18 -17.72
CA GLU A 189 28.80 14.97 -18.84
C GLU A 189 27.62 14.04 -18.45
N LYS A 190 27.74 13.35 -17.32
CA LYS A 190 26.76 12.42 -16.75
C LYS A 190 25.96 13.00 -15.58
N LEU A 191 25.93 14.32 -15.46
CA LEU A 191 25.15 15.08 -14.47
C LEU A 191 24.15 15.99 -15.17
N HIS A 192 22.88 15.84 -14.83
CA HIS A 192 21.79 16.73 -15.29
C HIS A 192 21.29 17.63 -14.16
N VAL A 193 21.19 18.92 -14.41
CA VAL A 193 20.56 19.90 -13.51
C VAL A 193 19.12 20.11 -13.96
N LEU A 194 18.15 19.73 -13.12
CA LEU A 194 16.74 19.66 -13.45
C LEU A 194 16.12 21.00 -13.87
N ASN A 195 16.47 22.09 -13.16
CA ASN A 195 15.99 23.46 -13.41
C ASN A 195 14.45 23.56 -13.60
N HIS A 196 13.68 22.79 -12.82
CA HIS A 196 12.23 22.79 -12.90
C HIS A 196 11.63 24.15 -12.50
N SER A 197 10.68 24.64 -13.30
CA SER A 197 9.88 25.83 -13.00
C SER A 197 8.46 25.61 -13.52
N GLY A 198 7.54 25.26 -12.63
CA GLY A 198 6.14 24.95 -12.95
C GLY A 198 5.14 25.85 -12.24
N GLU A 199 3.89 25.42 -12.19
CA GLU A 199 2.77 26.14 -11.56
C GLU A 199 2.95 26.25 -10.05
N PHE A 200 3.38 25.16 -9.39
CA PHE A 200 3.46 25.06 -7.93
C PHE A 200 4.88 25.01 -7.40
N LEU A 201 5.86 24.58 -8.20
CA LEU A 201 7.17 24.21 -7.73
C LEU A 201 8.29 24.87 -8.56
N LYS A 202 9.37 25.24 -7.86
CA LYS A 202 10.61 25.70 -8.50
C LYS A 202 11.77 24.96 -7.82
N VAL A 203 12.43 24.07 -8.57
CA VAL A 203 13.49 23.21 -8.03
C VAL A 203 14.66 23.14 -9.01
N ARG A 204 15.80 23.66 -8.60
CA ARG A 204 16.99 23.64 -9.45
C ARG A 204 17.57 22.24 -9.63
N GLY A 205 17.68 21.45 -8.56
CA GLY A 205 18.53 20.25 -8.60
C GLY A 205 20.03 20.60 -8.74
N PRO A 206 20.90 19.65 -9.08
CA PRO A 206 20.63 18.22 -9.16
C PRO A 206 20.42 17.61 -7.77
N LEU A 207 19.97 16.37 -7.71
CA LEU A 207 19.92 15.63 -6.45
C LEU A 207 21.34 15.28 -6.00
N ASN A 208 21.62 15.43 -4.70
CA ASN A 208 22.96 15.20 -4.12
C ASN A 208 23.17 13.75 -3.62
N ILE A 209 22.56 12.79 -4.29
CA ILE A 209 22.75 11.34 -4.10
C ILE A 209 22.70 10.66 -5.47
N ALA A 210 23.40 9.55 -5.62
CA ALA A 210 23.38 8.76 -6.86
C ALA A 210 21.96 8.30 -7.21
N ARG A 211 21.74 7.99 -8.47
CA ARG A 211 20.49 7.42 -8.97
C ARG A 211 20.10 6.20 -8.13
N PRO A 212 18.83 6.05 -7.71
CA PRO A 212 18.38 4.88 -6.96
C PRO A 212 18.71 3.57 -7.69
N ILE A 213 18.96 2.50 -6.94
CA ILE A 213 19.33 1.18 -7.47
C ILE A 213 18.27 0.66 -8.44
N GLN A 214 17.00 0.84 -8.10
CA GLN A 214 15.86 0.46 -8.93
C GLN A 214 15.60 1.41 -10.12
N GLY A 215 16.42 2.43 -10.33
CA GLY A 215 16.12 3.59 -11.17
C GLY A 215 15.23 4.59 -10.42
N TRP A 216 14.02 4.19 -10.09
CA TRP A 216 13.12 4.90 -9.18
C TRP A 216 12.60 3.95 -8.12
N PRO A 217 12.46 4.36 -6.83
CA PRO A 217 11.61 3.67 -5.87
C PRO A 217 10.25 3.33 -6.46
N VAL A 218 9.69 2.17 -6.14
CA VAL A 218 8.40 1.73 -6.70
C VAL A 218 7.30 2.73 -6.32
N ILE A 219 6.52 3.18 -7.30
CA ILE A 219 5.46 4.17 -7.11
C ILE A 219 4.16 3.50 -6.74
N VAL A 220 3.66 3.83 -5.54
CA VAL A 220 2.43 3.26 -4.98
C VAL A 220 1.39 4.37 -4.81
N GLN A 221 0.13 4.08 -5.01
CA GLN A 221 -0.99 5.01 -4.78
C GLN A 221 -2.20 4.30 -4.18
N ALA A 222 -3.11 5.08 -3.56
CA ALA A 222 -4.33 4.57 -2.93
C ALA A 222 -5.59 5.35 -3.35
N GLY A 223 -5.52 6.19 -4.38
CA GLY A 223 -6.62 7.05 -4.81
C GLY A 223 -7.74 6.29 -5.52
N ALA A 224 -8.97 6.36 -4.99
CA ALA A 224 -10.16 5.74 -5.59
C ALA A 224 -11.05 6.73 -6.37
N SER A 225 -10.85 8.06 -6.20
CA SER A 225 -11.57 9.09 -6.96
C SER A 225 -11.20 9.05 -8.44
N ASP A 226 -11.99 9.69 -9.30
CA ASP A 226 -11.68 9.74 -10.73
C ASP A 226 -10.30 10.35 -11.01
N ALA A 227 -9.99 11.49 -10.39
CA ALA A 227 -8.67 12.11 -10.46
C ALA A 227 -7.56 11.20 -9.90
N GLY A 228 -7.84 10.47 -8.81
CA GLY A 228 -6.90 9.50 -8.24
C GLY A 228 -6.61 8.32 -9.16
N ARG A 229 -7.64 7.75 -9.80
CA ARG A 229 -7.48 6.68 -10.80
C ARG A 229 -6.73 7.14 -12.04
N GLN A 230 -6.98 8.39 -12.48
CA GLN A 230 -6.25 8.97 -13.60
C GLN A 230 -4.76 9.14 -13.28
N LEU A 231 -4.44 9.77 -12.16
CA LEU A 231 -3.05 9.93 -11.70
C LEU A 231 -2.35 8.57 -11.52
N ALA A 232 -3.07 7.58 -10.98
CA ALA A 232 -2.54 6.23 -10.81
C ALA A 232 -2.28 5.55 -12.18
N ALA A 233 -3.19 5.65 -13.13
CA ALA A 233 -2.99 5.12 -14.47
C ALA A 233 -1.79 5.76 -15.19
N GLU A 234 -1.48 7.02 -14.91
CA GLU A 234 -0.33 7.74 -15.45
C GLU A 234 0.99 7.35 -14.80
N THR A 235 1.00 7.14 -13.48
CA THR A 235 2.24 7.16 -12.69
C THR A 235 2.47 5.95 -11.79
N ALA A 236 1.41 5.30 -11.29
CA ALA A 236 1.54 4.23 -10.31
C ALA A 236 2.01 2.90 -10.91
N GLU A 237 2.67 2.13 -10.09
CA GLU A 237 3.14 0.76 -10.37
C GLU A 237 2.48 -0.25 -9.42
N VAL A 238 1.97 0.25 -8.28
CA VAL A 238 1.11 -0.51 -7.36
C VAL A 238 -0.05 0.38 -6.93
N ILE A 239 -1.26 -0.15 -6.91
CA ILE A 239 -2.41 0.51 -6.30
C ILE A 239 -2.85 -0.29 -5.08
N PHE A 240 -2.91 0.37 -3.92
CA PHE A 240 -3.66 -0.09 -2.77
C PHE A 240 -5.14 0.25 -3.02
N GLY A 241 -5.87 -0.69 -3.61
CA GLY A 241 -7.26 -0.48 -4.02
C GLY A 241 -8.27 -0.70 -2.91
N ALA A 242 -9.46 -0.09 -3.07
CA ALA A 242 -10.64 -0.39 -2.28
C ALA A 242 -11.57 -1.31 -3.08
N GLY A 243 -11.64 -2.58 -2.71
CA GLY A 243 -12.62 -3.52 -3.23
C GLY A 243 -13.46 -4.08 -2.08
N SER A 244 -14.78 -3.90 -2.10
CA SER A 244 -15.65 -4.49 -1.07
C SER A 244 -16.21 -5.85 -1.47
N ASN A 245 -16.23 -6.15 -2.76
CA ASN A 245 -16.63 -7.42 -3.38
C ASN A 245 -15.99 -7.55 -4.76
N ILE A 246 -16.04 -8.76 -5.33
CA ILE A 246 -15.44 -9.09 -6.64
C ILE A 246 -15.98 -8.20 -7.77
N ALA A 247 -17.27 -7.91 -7.81
CA ALA A 247 -17.87 -7.14 -8.89
C ALA A 247 -17.29 -5.70 -8.93
N ASN A 248 -17.25 -5.03 -7.78
CA ASN A 248 -16.68 -3.69 -7.66
C ASN A 248 -15.17 -3.68 -7.92
N ALA A 249 -14.45 -4.69 -7.45
CA ALA A 249 -13.02 -4.83 -7.68
C ALA A 249 -12.69 -5.03 -9.17
N ARG A 250 -13.46 -5.88 -9.89
CA ARG A 250 -13.32 -6.06 -11.34
C ARG A 250 -13.60 -4.77 -12.11
N ALA A 251 -14.64 -4.03 -11.74
CA ALA A 251 -14.95 -2.75 -12.38
C ALA A 251 -13.81 -1.74 -12.19
N PHE A 252 -13.27 -1.63 -10.98
CA PHE A 252 -12.12 -0.79 -10.69
C PHE A 252 -10.86 -1.23 -11.46
N TYR A 253 -10.58 -2.52 -11.46
CA TYR A 253 -9.45 -3.11 -12.17
C TYR A 253 -9.53 -2.83 -13.67
N ALA A 254 -10.69 -3.06 -14.27
CA ALA A 254 -10.91 -2.82 -15.70
C ALA A 254 -10.77 -1.32 -16.06
N ASP A 255 -11.31 -0.42 -15.24
CA ASP A 255 -11.20 1.03 -15.46
C ASP A 255 -9.74 1.50 -15.43
N VAL A 256 -8.99 1.15 -14.39
CA VAL A 256 -7.58 1.58 -14.27
C VAL A 256 -6.73 0.99 -15.40
N LYS A 257 -6.88 -0.31 -15.70
CA LYS A 257 -6.13 -0.97 -16.79
C LYS A 257 -6.52 -0.42 -18.16
N GLY A 258 -7.78 -0.02 -18.37
CA GLY A 258 -8.26 0.65 -19.59
C GLY A 258 -7.63 2.03 -19.77
N ARG A 259 -7.53 2.82 -18.70
CA ARG A 259 -6.84 4.13 -18.73
C ARG A 259 -5.36 3.97 -19.07
N MET A 260 -4.68 2.98 -18.50
CA MET A 260 -3.27 2.68 -18.84
C MET A 260 -3.10 2.38 -20.33
N GLN A 261 -3.98 1.57 -20.89
CA GLN A 261 -3.97 1.25 -22.33
C GLN A 261 -4.12 2.50 -23.20
N SER A 262 -5.03 3.40 -22.81
CA SER A 262 -5.23 4.69 -23.51
C SER A 262 -4.00 5.59 -23.44
N LEU A 263 -3.15 5.42 -22.41
CA LEU A 263 -1.89 6.14 -22.21
C LEU A 263 -0.68 5.41 -22.82
N GLY A 264 -0.89 4.29 -23.50
CA GLY A 264 0.19 3.47 -24.08
C GLY A 264 1.04 2.73 -23.05
N ARG A 265 0.58 2.60 -21.79
CA ARG A 265 1.29 1.88 -20.74
C ARG A 265 0.92 0.38 -20.74
N PRO A 266 1.89 -0.53 -20.69
CA PRO A 266 1.61 -1.96 -20.57
C PRO A 266 0.79 -2.28 -19.32
N ARG A 267 -0.17 -3.20 -19.48
CA ARG A 267 -1.11 -3.58 -18.41
C ARG A 267 -0.44 -4.17 -17.16
N ASP A 268 0.66 -4.90 -17.35
CA ASP A 268 1.42 -5.57 -16.30
C ASP A 268 2.37 -4.64 -15.53
N HIS A 269 2.58 -3.40 -16.01
CA HIS A 269 3.37 -2.39 -15.30
C HIS A 269 2.62 -1.74 -14.11
N LEU A 270 1.47 -2.26 -13.73
CA LEU A 270 0.71 -1.85 -12.56
C LEU A 270 0.08 -3.07 -11.89
N LYS A 271 0.26 -3.20 -10.58
CA LYS A 271 -0.37 -4.22 -9.74
C LYS A 271 -1.47 -3.61 -8.89
N VAL A 272 -2.67 -4.19 -8.92
CA VAL A 272 -3.82 -3.75 -8.11
C VAL A 272 -3.96 -4.68 -6.91
N LEU A 273 -3.72 -4.16 -5.70
CA LEU A 273 -3.70 -4.90 -4.45
C LEU A 273 -4.77 -4.36 -3.49
N PRO A 274 -6.03 -4.81 -3.55
CA PRO A 274 -7.04 -4.41 -2.57
C PRO A 274 -6.64 -4.82 -1.16
N GLY A 275 -7.03 -3.99 -0.17
CA GLY A 275 -6.85 -4.31 1.24
C GLY A 275 -7.80 -5.42 1.67
N ALA A 276 -7.27 -6.50 2.23
CA ALA A 276 -8.05 -7.64 2.71
C ALA A 276 -7.74 -7.96 4.18
N PHE A 277 -8.76 -7.85 5.03
CA PHE A 277 -8.67 -8.22 6.44
C PHE A 277 -8.82 -9.74 6.60
N VAL A 278 -7.84 -10.38 7.26
CA VAL A 278 -7.82 -11.84 7.33
C VAL A 278 -7.96 -12.34 8.76
N VAL A 279 -8.86 -13.33 8.93
CA VAL A 279 -9.05 -14.06 10.19
C VAL A 279 -8.97 -15.56 9.92
N VAL A 280 -7.89 -16.17 10.36
CA VAL A 280 -7.61 -17.61 10.16
C VAL A 280 -8.06 -18.40 11.39
N GLY A 281 -8.71 -19.54 11.16
CA GLY A 281 -9.01 -20.57 12.17
C GLY A 281 -8.78 -21.95 11.60
N ASP A 282 -8.64 -22.96 12.47
CA ASP A 282 -8.52 -24.35 12.06
C ASP A 282 -9.85 -24.88 11.49
N THR A 283 -10.96 -24.30 11.95
CA THR A 283 -12.30 -24.51 11.41
C THR A 283 -12.99 -23.19 11.05
N ALA A 284 -14.03 -23.28 10.22
CA ALA A 284 -14.82 -22.09 9.87
C ALA A 284 -15.53 -21.49 11.09
N GLU A 285 -15.93 -22.32 12.04
CA GLU A 285 -16.54 -21.91 13.32
C GLU A 285 -15.54 -21.11 14.15
N GLU A 286 -14.34 -21.65 14.36
CA GLU A 286 -13.28 -20.98 15.12
C GLU A 286 -12.91 -19.64 14.50
N ALA A 287 -12.77 -19.56 13.18
CA ALA A 287 -12.49 -18.30 12.50
C ALA A 287 -13.59 -17.25 12.76
N ARG A 288 -14.88 -17.65 12.71
CA ARG A 288 -16.00 -16.79 13.04
C ARG A 288 -16.00 -16.35 14.51
N GLU A 289 -15.71 -17.26 15.44
CA GLU A 289 -15.61 -16.96 16.86
C GLU A 289 -14.47 -15.97 17.13
N LYS A 290 -13.29 -16.19 16.52
CA LYS A 290 -12.15 -15.26 16.59
C LYS A 290 -12.56 -13.87 16.08
N ARG A 291 -13.33 -13.77 14.98
CA ARG A 291 -13.84 -12.51 14.46
C ARG A 291 -14.86 -11.86 15.40
N MET A 292 -15.85 -12.63 15.89
CA MET A 292 -16.86 -12.10 16.82
C MET A 292 -16.22 -11.61 18.12
N ARG A 293 -15.26 -12.36 18.66
CA ARG A 293 -14.50 -11.95 19.86
C ARG A 293 -13.78 -10.62 19.64
N LEU A 294 -13.14 -10.45 18.49
CA LEU A 294 -12.44 -9.20 18.17
C LEU A 294 -13.43 -8.03 18.06
N ASP A 295 -14.53 -8.22 17.33
CA ASP A 295 -15.56 -7.18 17.15
C ASP A 295 -16.21 -6.80 18.48
N SER A 296 -16.43 -7.77 19.39
CA SER A 296 -17.02 -7.52 20.72
C SER A 296 -16.16 -6.62 21.63
N LEU A 297 -14.88 -6.47 21.31
CA LEU A 297 -13.98 -5.56 22.03
C LEU A 297 -14.19 -4.09 21.64
N VAL A 298 -14.90 -3.81 20.54
CA VAL A 298 -15.21 -2.44 20.13
C VAL A 298 -16.22 -1.83 21.11
N HIS A 299 -15.94 -0.63 21.58
CA HIS A 299 -16.84 0.05 22.53
C HIS A 299 -18.16 0.42 21.85
N TYR A 300 -19.27 -0.07 22.41
CA TYR A 300 -20.59 0.04 21.79
C TYR A 300 -21.02 1.49 21.50
N ASP A 301 -20.88 2.41 22.45
CA ASP A 301 -21.31 3.81 22.26
C ASP A 301 -20.59 4.50 21.08
N SER A 302 -19.31 4.19 20.88
CA SER A 302 -18.55 4.72 19.74
C SER A 302 -18.95 4.03 18.43
N ALA A 303 -19.23 2.75 18.51
CA ALA A 303 -19.61 1.92 17.37
C ALA A 303 -21.00 2.28 16.83
N ILE A 304 -21.98 2.47 17.72
CA ILE A 304 -23.37 2.81 17.35
C ILE A 304 -23.44 4.21 16.74
N ALA A 305 -22.65 5.16 17.26
CA ALA A 305 -22.54 6.50 16.69
C ALA A 305 -21.97 6.44 15.26
N SER A 306 -20.91 5.65 15.03
CA SER A 306 -20.34 5.42 13.69
C SER A 306 -21.36 4.76 12.75
N LEU A 307 -22.10 3.76 13.22
CA LEU A 307 -23.15 3.10 12.45
C LEU A 307 -24.25 4.07 12.05
N SER A 308 -24.69 4.94 12.98
CA SER A 308 -25.69 5.98 12.72
C SER A 308 -25.24 6.93 11.60
N ILE A 309 -23.99 7.39 11.65
CA ILE A 309 -23.42 8.25 10.61
C ILE A 309 -23.41 7.53 9.24
N MET A 310 -22.97 6.28 9.20
CA MET A 310 -22.85 5.52 7.95
C MET A 310 -24.20 5.15 7.35
N LEU A 311 -25.23 4.93 8.17
CA LEU A 311 -26.61 4.71 7.73
C LEU A 311 -27.33 6.02 7.37
N GLY A 312 -26.79 7.16 7.83
CA GLY A 312 -27.44 8.47 7.70
C GLY A 312 -28.73 8.56 8.49
N HIS A 313 -28.85 7.78 9.56
CA HIS A 313 -30.01 7.73 10.45
C HIS A 313 -29.56 7.35 11.84
N ASP A 314 -30.10 8.05 12.87
CA ASP A 314 -29.79 7.71 14.24
C ASP A 314 -30.41 6.38 14.65
N VAL A 315 -29.56 5.41 14.95
CA VAL A 315 -29.92 4.05 15.38
C VAL A 315 -29.55 3.79 16.84
N SER A 316 -29.15 4.82 17.59
CA SER A 316 -28.72 4.70 18.99
C SER A 316 -29.84 4.25 19.94
N GLY A 317 -31.10 4.54 19.59
CA GLY A 317 -32.28 4.15 20.36
C GLY A 317 -32.83 2.76 20.04
N LEU A 318 -32.23 2.01 19.11
CA LEU A 318 -32.66 0.66 18.78
C LEU A 318 -32.24 -0.34 19.88
N ASP A 319 -33.03 -1.44 20.00
CA ASP A 319 -32.64 -2.57 20.85
C ASP A 319 -31.28 -3.14 20.38
N PRO A 320 -30.23 -3.04 21.20
CA PRO A 320 -28.91 -3.54 20.83
C PRO A 320 -28.87 -5.03 20.47
N ASP A 321 -29.73 -5.81 21.07
CA ASP A 321 -29.76 -7.27 20.90
C ASP A 321 -30.84 -7.72 19.88
N GLY A 322 -31.61 -6.75 19.36
CA GLY A 322 -32.56 -6.91 18.25
C GLY A 322 -31.86 -6.91 16.88
N ARG A 323 -32.66 -7.20 15.83
CA ARG A 323 -32.22 -7.09 14.43
C ARG A 323 -32.35 -5.66 13.94
N LEU A 324 -31.52 -5.28 12.95
CA LEU A 324 -31.64 -3.98 12.30
C LEU A 324 -33.01 -3.93 11.57
N PRO A 325 -33.91 -2.98 11.96
CA PRO A 325 -35.16 -2.78 11.25
C PRO A 325 -34.92 -2.12 9.89
N PRO A 326 -35.93 -2.06 9.01
CA PRO A 326 -35.87 -1.25 7.80
C PRO A 326 -35.46 0.19 8.13
N ILE A 327 -34.41 0.68 7.49
CA ILE A 327 -33.90 2.04 7.72
C ILE A 327 -34.41 2.97 6.62
N PRO A 328 -34.98 4.14 6.96
CA PRO A 328 -35.46 5.14 6.00
C PRO A 328 -34.35 5.60 5.04
N GLU A 329 -34.74 6.07 3.86
CA GLU A 329 -33.80 6.71 2.94
C GLU A 329 -33.17 7.96 3.56
N SER A 330 -31.90 8.20 3.23
CA SER A 330 -31.14 9.33 3.74
C SER A 330 -30.17 9.86 2.69
N ASN A 331 -29.58 11.04 2.95
CA ASN A 331 -28.53 11.62 2.10
C ASN A 331 -27.15 10.98 2.30
N ALA A 332 -27.02 9.94 3.11
CA ALA A 332 -25.78 9.18 3.24
C ALA A 332 -25.46 8.40 1.96
N SER A 333 -24.22 7.92 1.84
CA SER A 333 -23.80 7.10 0.69
C SER A 333 -24.73 5.91 0.48
N LYS A 334 -25.53 5.92 -0.57
CA LYS A 334 -26.50 4.86 -0.89
C LYS A 334 -25.85 3.49 -0.91
N SER A 335 -24.74 3.35 -1.63
CA SER A 335 -23.98 2.08 -1.74
C SER A 335 -23.36 1.64 -0.41
N GLY A 336 -22.94 2.59 0.44
CA GLY A 336 -22.44 2.32 1.79
C GLY A 336 -23.52 1.74 2.68
N ARG A 337 -24.70 2.37 2.68
CA ARG A 337 -25.87 1.92 3.44
C ARG A 337 -26.36 0.54 3.00
N GLU A 338 -26.55 0.34 1.70
CA GLU A 338 -26.98 -0.94 1.14
C GLU A 338 -26.07 -2.09 1.56
N ARG A 339 -24.77 -1.87 1.50
CA ARG A 339 -23.75 -2.85 1.94
C ARG A 339 -23.86 -3.19 3.43
N ILE A 340 -24.14 -2.21 4.29
CA ILE A 340 -24.29 -2.43 5.74
C ILE A 340 -25.56 -3.22 6.02
N VAL A 341 -26.67 -2.90 5.35
CA VAL A 341 -27.94 -3.61 5.49
C VAL A 341 -27.80 -5.05 4.99
N GLU A 342 -27.18 -5.25 3.84
CA GLU A 342 -26.89 -6.57 3.29
C GLU A 342 -26.01 -7.41 4.25
N LEU A 343 -24.97 -6.83 4.81
CA LEU A 343 -24.12 -7.46 5.81
C LEU A 343 -24.93 -7.92 7.03
N ALA A 344 -25.78 -7.04 7.56
CA ALA A 344 -26.62 -7.36 8.72
C ALA A 344 -27.58 -8.55 8.45
N GLN A 345 -28.17 -8.59 7.26
CA GLN A 345 -29.11 -9.66 6.84
C GLN A 345 -28.37 -10.97 6.57
N ARG A 346 -27.28 -10.94 5.80
CA ARG A 346 -26.52 -12.13 5.42
C ARG A 346 -25.93 -12.85 6.63
N GLU A 347 -25.32 -12.09 7.55
CA GLU A 347 -24.67 -12.66 8.74
C GLU A 347 -25.62 -12.74 9.95
N LYS A 348 -26.86 -12.31 9.80
CA LYS A 348 -27.86 -12.29 10.86
C LYS A 348 -27.32 -11.62 12.14
N LEU A 349 -26.75 -10.42 12.00
CA LEU A 349 -26.18 -9.68 13.12
C LEU A 349 -27.26 -8.94 13.93
N THR A 350 -27.08 -8.81 15.26
CA THR A 350 -27.84 -7.87 16.06
C THR A 350 -27.33 -6.45 15.81
N VAL A 351 -28.09 -5.43 16.23
CA VAL A 351 -27.68 -4.01 16.14
C VAL A 351 -26.31 -3.80 16.79
N ARG A 352 -26.09 -4.39 17.98
CA ARG A 352 -24.81 -4.37 18.69
C ARG A 352 -23.67 -4.98 17.84
N GLN A 353 -23.89 -6.18 17.34
CA GLN A 353 -22.88 -6.90 16.54
C GLN A 353 -22.57 -6.16 15.24
N LEU A 354 -23.59 -5.62 14.58
CA LEU A 354 -23.40 -4.82 13.37
C LEU A 354 -22.60 -3.54 13.65
N ALA A 355 -22.98 -2.81 14.68
CA ALA A 355 -22.28 -1.60 15.09
C ALA A 355 -20.81 -1.89 15.41
N GLN A 356 -20.54 -2.91 16.19
CA GLN A 356 -19.18 -3.32 16.56
C GLN A 356 -18.37 -3.83 15.35
N ARG A 357 -18.99 -4.57 14.42
CA ARG A 357 -18.38 -5.01 13.17
C ARG A 357 -17.94 -3.83 12.31
N VAL A 358 -18.85 -2.88 12.10
CA VAL A 358 -18.60 -1.69 11.26
C VAL A 358 -17.63 -0.74 11.94
N GLY A 359 -17.77 -0.53 13.23
CA GLY A 359 -16.87 0.33 14.03
C GLY A 359 -15.47 -0.28 14.23
N GLY A 360 -15.32 -1.60 14.11
CA GLY A 360 -14.04 -2.30 14.12
C GLY A 360 -13.36 -2.25 12.76
N PHE A 361 -13.90 -2.98 11.79
CA PHE A 361 -13.48 -2.98 10.39
C PHE A 361 -14.59 -3.53 9.49
N GLY A 362 -15.13 -2.67 8.63
CA GLY A 362 -16.23 -2.99 7.70
C GLY A 362 -15.80 -3.21 6.23
N GLY A 363 -14.50 -3.31 5.93
CA GLY A 363 -13.99 -3.53 4.56
C GLY A 363 -14.03 -5.00 4.13
N LEU A 364 -13.33 -5.32 3.02
CA LEU A 364 -13.15 -6.69 2.53
C LEU A 364 -12.50 -7.55 3.63
N ALA A 365 -13.09 -8.69 3.91
CA ALA A 365 -12.58 -9.63 4.90
C ALA A 365 -12.68 -11.08 4.41
N PHE A 366 -11.60 -11.84 4.60
CA PHE A 366 -11.56 -13.29 4.43
C PHE A 366 -11.51 -13.93 5.83
N VAL A 367 -12.55 -14.71 6.16
CA VAL A 367 -12.70 -15.37 7.46
C VAL A 367 -12.92 -16.84 7.23
N GLY A 368 -12.01 -17.69 7.66
CA GLY A 368 -12.12 -19.13 7.43
C GLY A 368 -10.84 -19.89 7.72
N THR A 369 -10.78 -21.10 7.17
CA THR A 369 -9.58 -21.95 7.22
C THR A 369 -8.54 -21.48 6.18
N PRO A 370 -7.26 -21.88 6.29
CA PRO A 370 -6.27 -21.62 5.26
C PRO A 370 -6.75 -21.98 3.85
N VAL A 371 -7.41 -23.11 3.69
CA VAL A 371 -7.93 -23.60 2.39
C VAL A 371 -9.01 -22.65 1.86
N THR A 372 -10.01 -22.31 2.68
CA THR A 372 -11.13 -21.47 2.24
C THR A 372 -10.72 -20.02 1.97
N ILE A 373 -9.70 -19.52 2.68
CA ILE A 373 -9.11 -18.21 2.40
C ILE A 373 -8.36 -18.25 1.06
N ALA A 374 -7.57 -19.29 0.84
CA ALA A 374 -6.86 -19.47 -0.43
C ALA A 374 -7.83 -19.61 -1.61
N ASP A 375 -8.98 -20.31 -1.47
CA ASP A 375 -10.03 -20.40 -2.48
C ASP A 375 -10.54 -19.00 -2.89
N GLN A 376 -10.84 -18.15 -1.90
CA GLN A 376 -11.33 -16.79 -2.15
C GLN A 376 -10.24 -15.93 -2.82
N MET A 377 -9.00 -16.01 -2.36
CA MET A 377 -7.90 -15.24 -2.97
C MET A 377 -7.64 -15.66 -4.40
N GLU A 378 -7.70 -16.97 -4.71
CA GLU A 378 -7.55 -17.52 -6.05
C GLU A 378 -8.70 -17.09 -6.97
N GLU A 379 -9.95 -17.11 -6.50
CA GLU A 379 -11.10 -16.62 -7.24
C GLU A 379 -10.93 -15.15 -7.66
N TRP A 380 -10.47 -14.30 -6.75
CA TRP A 380 -10.19 -12.88 -7.05
C TRP A 380 -9.11 -12.71 -8.11
N LEU A 381 -8.05 -13.51 -8.05
CA LEU A 381 -6.97 -13.49 -9.03
C LEU A 381 -7.47 -13.93 -10.43
N LEU A 382 -8.18 -15.05 -10.49
CA LEU A 382 -8.62 -15.66 -11.75
C LEU A 382 -9.74 -14.87 -12.44
N THR A 383 -10.48 -14.05 -11.69
CA THR A 383 -11.57 -13.23 -12.24
C THR A 383 -11.17 -11.82 -12.62
N ASP A 384 -9.89 -11.48 -12.65
CA ASP A 384 -9.39 -10.13 -12.90
C ASP A 384 -9.95 -9.08 -11.92
N ALA A 385 -10.10 -9.47 -10.66
CA ALA A 385 -10.49 -8.54 -9.58
C ALA A 385 -9.25 -7.90 -8.92
N CYS A 386 -8.09 -8.53 -9.01
CA CYS A 386 -6.83 -8.05 -8.43
C CYS A 386 -5.60 -8.71 -9.06
N ASP A 387 -4.41 -8.19 -8.73
CA ASP A 387 -3.12 -8.84 -8.96
C ASP A 387 -2.54 -9.44 -7.66
N GLY A 388 -3.23 -9.28 -6.55
CA GLY A 388 -2.83 -9.72 -5.21
C GLY A 388 -3.56 -8.94 -4.13
N PHE A 389 -3.03 -8.90 -2.91
CA PHE A 389 -3.68 -8.25 -1.78
C PHE A 389 -2.70 -7.49 -0.90
N ASN A 390 -3.17 -6.40 -0.30
CA ASN A 390 -2.50 -5.78 0.83
C ASN A 390 -3.18 -6.30 2.11
N ILE A 391 -2.51 -7.23 2.81
CA ILE A 391 -3.10 -8.00 3.92
C ILE A 391 -3.18 -7.13 5.18
N LEU A 392 -4.32 -7.21 5.83
CA LEU A 392 -4.66 -6.56 7.09
C LEU A 392 -4.88 -7.63 8.15
N PHE A 393 -4.01 -7.70 9.13
CA PHE A 393 -4.07 -8.77 10.12
C PHE A 393 -5.06 -8.47 11.24
N ARG A 394 -5.73 -9.51 11.74
CA ARG A 394 -6.70 -9.46 12.84
C ARG A 394 -6.15 -8.74 14.07
N TYR A 395 -4.96 -9.12 14.50
CA TYR A 395 -4.13 -8.49 15.52
C TYR A 395 -2.69 -8.93 15.33
N LEU A 396 -1.76 -8.29 15.98
CA LEU A 396 -0.34 -8.63 15.89
C LEU A 396 0.20 -9.05 17.26
N PRO A 397 1.04 -10.12 17.33
CA PRO A 397 1.64 -10.85 16.20
C PRO A 397 0.80 -12.02 15.67
N GLY A 398 -0.09 -12.62 16.46
CA GLY A 398 -0.72 -13.90 16.18
C GLY A 398 -1.51 -13.98 14.86
N GLY A 399 -2.19 -12.91 14.47
CA GLY A 399 -2.91 -12.91 13.18
C GLY A 399 -1.99 -12.95 11.97
N LEU A 400 -0.77 -12.41 12.08
CA LEU A 400 0.27 -12.55 11.07
C LEU A 400 0.85 -13.97 11.06
N ASP A 401 1.17 -14.50 12.22
CA ASP A 401 1.70 -15.87 12.35
C ASP A 401 0.71 -16.88 11.76
N ASP A 402 -0.60 -16.78 12.10
CA ASP A 402 -1.69 -17.61 11.55
C ASP A 402 -1.71 -17.57 10.00
N PHE A 403 -1.52 -16.40 9.39
CA PHE A 403 -1.52 -16.25 7.94
C PHE A 403 -0.26 -16.84 7.28
N VAL A 404 0.91 -16.52 7.83
CA VAL A 404 2.20 -16.96 7.28
C VAL A 404 2.38 -18.46 7.41
N ASP A 405 1.94 -19.05 8.51
CA ASP A 405 2.12 -20.47 8.80
C ASP A 405 0.99 -21.36 8.22
N GLY A 406 -0.19 -20.78 7.96
CA GLY A 406 -1.35 -21.50 7.42
C GLY A 406 -1.66 -21.19 5.96
N VAL A 407 -1.93 -19.91 5.65
CA VAL A 407 -2.44 -19.52 4.32
C VAL A 407 -1.33 -19.49 3.27
N VAL A 408 -0.16 -18.96 3.59
CA VAL A 408 0.97 -18.88 2.65
C VAL A 408 1.37 -20.25 2.10
N PRO A 409 1.56 -21.31 2.92
CA PRO A 409 1.87 -22.65 2.39
C PRO A 409 0.81 -23.20 1.46
N GLU A 410 -0.48 -22.91 1.70
CA GLU A 410 -1.57 -23.35 0.83
C GLU A 410 -1.55 -22.62 -0.51
N LEU A 411 -1.30 -21.30 -0.55
CA LEU A 411 -1.13 -20.55 -1.80
C LEU A 411 0.08 -21.05 -2.59
N GLN A 412 1.18 -21.38 -1.91
CA GLN A 412 2.38 -21.96 -2.51
C GLN A 412 2.14 -23.37 -3.05
N ARG A 413 1.37 -24.19 -2.34
CA ARG A 413 0.98 -25.54 -2.80
C ARG A 413 0.16 -25.49 -4.09
N ARG A 414 -0.70 -24.49 -4.24
CA ARG A 414 -1.49 -24.24 -5.46
C ARG A 414 -0.66 -23.67 -6.62
N GLY A 415 0.56 -23.21 -6.35
CA GLY A 415 1.42 -22.56 -7.36
C GLY A 415 0.99 -21.14 -7.72
N ILE A 416 0.10 -20.51 -6.95
CA ILE A 416 -0.39 -19.14 -7.17
C ILE A 416 0.34 -18.09 -6.32
N PHE A 417 1.32 -18.51 -5.54
CA PHE A 417 2.21 -17.62 -4.79
C PHE A 417 3.65 -18.15 -4.82
N ARG A 418 4.62 -17.25 -4.76
CA ARG A 418 6.05 -17.59 -4.80
C ARG A 418 6.49 -18.45 -3.61
N ARG A 419 7.43 -19.34 -3.85
CA ARG A 419 8.11 -20.12 -2.79
C ARG A 419 9.36 -19.41 -2.30
N GLU A 420 10.06 -18.69 -3.21
CA GLU A 420 11.25 -17.92 -2.93
C GLU A 420 11.19 -16.58 -3.66
N TYR A 421 11.96 -15.60 -3.17
CA TYR A 421 12.17 -14.37 -3.92
C TYR A 421 13.06 -14.65 -5.15
N GLU A 422 12.61 -14.23 -6.31
CA GLU A 422 13.32 -14.42 -7.57
C GLU A 422 14.28 -13.24 -7.86
N GLY A 423 13.91 -12.03 -7.40
CA GLY A 423 14.69 -10.80 -7.56
C GLY A 423 15.34 -10.34 -6.26
N GLU A 424 16.25 -9.38 -6.37
CA GLU A 424 16.91 -8.71 -5.25
C GLU A 424 16.19 -7.43 -4.84
N THR A 425 15.59 -6.74 -5.82
CA THR A 425 14.88 -5.48 -5.64
C THR A 425 13.38 -5.68 -5.49
N LEU A 426 12.68 -4.69 -4.92
CA LEU A 426 11.22 -4.70 -4.86
C LEU A 426 10.61 -4.74 -6.27
N ARG A 427 11.20 -3.99 -7.20
CA ARG A 427 10.75 -3.89 -8.59
C ARG A 427 10.82 -5.23 -9.31
N GLU A 428 11.94 -5.93 -9.19
CA GLU A 428 12.10 -7.27 -9.78
C GLU A 428 11.10 -8.27 -9.20
N ASN A 429 10.90 -8.27 -7.87
CA ASN A 429 9.94 -9.15 -7.22
C ASN A 429 8.48 -8.86 -7.60
N LEU A 430 8.16 -7.64 -8.04
CA LEU A 430 6.85 -7.27 -8.58
C LEU A 430 6.75 -7.51 -10.10
N GLY A 431 7.83 -7.95 -10.77
CA GLY A 431 7.88 -8.10 -12.22
C GLY A 431 7.71 -6.78 -12.98
N LEU A 432 8.22 -5.69 -12.40
CA LEU A 432 8.18 -4.35 -12.98
C LEU A 432 9.50 -4.03 -13.70
N PRO A 433 9.47 -3.35 -14.86
CA PRO A 433 10.69 -2.94 -15.52
C PRO A 433 11.40 -1.86 -14.73
N ARG A 434 12.74 -1.82 -14.79
CA ARG A 434 13.53 -0.72 -14.29
C ARG A 434 13.31 0.51 -15.19
N PRO A 435 12.88 1.68 -14.66
CA PRO A 435 12.70 2.89 -15.46
C PRO A 435 14.01 3.32 -16.13
N GLU A 436 13.95 3.70 -17.39
CA GLU A 436 15.08 4.31 -18.07
C GLU A 436 15.35 5.70 -17.49
N ASN A 437 16.62 6.13 -17.55
CA ASN A 437 16.97 7.49 -17.17
C ASN A 437 16.51 8.46 -18.29
N ARG A 438 15.73 9.50 -17.94
CA ARG A 438 15.17 10.44 -18.93
C ARG A 438 16.25 11.26 -19.64
N PHE A 439 17.34 11.55 -18.95
CA PHE A 439 18.38 12.45 -19.45
C PHE A 439 19.58 11.67 -20.01
N PHE A 440 19.72 10.41 -19.63
CA PHE A 440 20.79 9.53 -20.04
C PHE A 440 20.22 8.17 -20.46
N PRO A 441 19.46 8.10 -21.58
CA PRO A 441 18.93 6.83 -22.06
C PRO A 441 20.11 5.90 -22.42
N ARG A 442 20.00 4.60 -22.09
CA ARG A 442 20.96 3.61 -22.54
C ARG A 442 20.91 3.58 -24.07
N LEU A 443 22.05 3.83 -24.72
CA LEU A 443 22.19 3.55 -26.15
C LEU A 443 21.91 2.06 -26.32
N ALA A 444 20.93 1.70 -27.16
CA ALA A 444 20.71 0.32 -27.53
C ALA A 444 22.04 -0.23 -28.06
N GLU A 445 22.64 -1.20 -27.37
CA GLU A 445 23.76 -1.94 -27.91
C GLU A 445 23.26 -2.52 -29.22
N HIS A 446 23.75 -2.00 -30.35
CA HIS A 446 23.52 -2.58 -31.64
C HIS A 446 24.04 -4.00 -31.57
N LEU A 447 23.15 -4.98 -31.56
CA LEU A 447 23.46 -6.37 -31.87
C LEU A 447 24.13 -6.36 -33.24
N GLN A 448 25.46 -6.30 -33.26
CA GLN A 448 26.21 -6.65 -34.46
C GLN A 448 25.94 -8.14 -34.71
N PRO A 449 25.38 -8.50 -35.86
CA PRO A 449 25.31 -9.91 -36.22
C PRO A 449 26.75 -10.43 -36.26
N SER A 450 27.01 -11.45 -35.45
CA SER A 450 28.27 -12.21 -35.50
C SER A 450 28.54 -12.59 -36.95
N ALA A 451 29.56 -11.99 -37.55
CA ALA A 451 30.11 -12.44 -38.84
C ALA A 451 30.56 -13.91 -38.66
N GLN A 452 29.81 -14.80 -39.26
CA GLN A 452 30.28 -16.15 -39.51
C GLN A 452 31.60 -16.08 -40.28
N LEU A 453 32.69 -16.41 -39.62
CA LEU A 453 33.93 -16.75 -40.30
C LEU A 453 33.73 -18.10 -40.98
N ASP A 454 33.40 -18.03 -42.27
CA ASP A 454 33.52 -19.17 -43.20
C ASP A 454 34.96 -19.62 -43.21
N SER A 455 35.21 -20.75 -42.58
CA SER A 455 36.42 -21.51 -42.81
C SER A 455 36.23 -22.39 -44.04
N ALA A 456 36.58 -21.85 -45.19
CA ALA A 456 36.75 -22.66 -46.40
C ALA A 456 38.20 -22.62 -46.83
N THR A 457 38.76 -23.79 -46.85
CA THR A 457 39.86 -24.30 -47.79
C THR A 457 41.26 -23.72 -47.61
N ARG A 458 42.15 -24.42 -46.99
CA ARG A 458 43.14 -25.36 -47.65
C ARG A 458 44.05 -25.98 -46.60
#